data_646804be8737df5c1df1d9e4d4bbfadb
#
_entry.id   646804be8737df5c1df1d9e4d4bbfadb
#
_cell.length_a   1.000
_cell.length_b   1.000
_cell.length_c   1.000
_cell.angle_alpha   90.00
_cell.angle_beta   90.00
_cell.angle_gamma   90.00
#
_symmetry.space_group_name_H-M   'P 1'
#
loop_
_entity.id
_entity.type
_entity.pdbx_description
1 polymer ?
#
loop_
_entity_poly.entity_id
_entity_poly.type
_entity_poly.pdbx_seq_one_letter_code
_entity_poly.pdbx_strand_id
1 'polypeptide(L)'
;MEISQTLQTLDELLHRCKLAEAEQFLRDAVAQAQASGDTDTEKTLRNEQMGFYRDCGRFPEMLETAASARALFENASETETIPYATTLLNCANAYRAAGQYDAAFSAYDTVQHLYEKLLPPDDDRVAGFWNNLALLYQETEQWNESCRCLETALTLVRSKPNNEVRVAISSTNLAVSLLQLFQTERALELLREADRILAGCAPSDFHYSATLAGFGDAYWQKKEYQRAADSYEQALSEIELHMGQNNFYEIVLDKLRRTYTAMGKSRPKLSGLELCRRYYLAFGAPMLEREFPELLPKLAIGLAGEGSECLGYDDANSRDHDFGAGFCIWVPDDIPAESVQKLRNAYATLPRSYYGVTRQETPEADGRVGVCRIRAFFQRLLGTDGVPETESQWLSIPDGMLAAACSGAVFRDDAGTFTAYRRRLALGYPEEVRLRLLAQAAGRMAQCGQYNYSRMRSRGDLATAQLYLAEFCRNAMLAWHLLRRKYAPYEKWLLRSTAELEGGAWLAEEIRQLLLPSAETSGSAHITAICSRMGRRLLQ
;
A
#
# COMPACT_ATOMS: atom_id res chain seq x y z
N MET A 1 1.74 41.67 8.87
CA MET A 1 2.06 40.34 8.27
C MET A 1 1.25 40.21 6.99
N GLU A 2 1.84 39.75 5.88
CA GLU A 2 1.07 39.56 4.64
C GLU A 2 0.34 38.20 4.73
N ILE A 3 -0.97 38.25 4.98
CA ILE A 3 -1.79 37.08 5.27
C ILE A 3 -1.72 36.01 4.16
N SER A 4 -1.70 36.46 2.87
CA SER A 4 -1.62 35.57 1.73
C SER A 4 -0.36 34.70 1.74
N GLN A 5 0.79 35.26 2.10
CA GLN A 5 2.06 34.53 2.21
C GLN A 5 2.06 33.57 3.41
N THR A 6 1.42 33.96 4.50
CA THR A 6 1.26 33.14 5.69
C THR A 6 0.41 31.89 5.39
N LEU A 7 -0.71 32.07 4.69
CA LEU A 7 -1.57 30.95 4.30
C LEU A 7 -0.86 30.02 3.31
N GLN A 8 -0.14 30.55 2.33
CA GLN A 8 0.65 29.74 1.40
C GLN A 8 1.72 28.89 2.13
N THR A 9 2.42 29.48 3.10
CA THR A 9 3.41 28.74 3.90
C THR A 9 2.76 27.62 4.72
N LEU A 10 1.58 27.88 5.30
CA LEU A 10 0.80 26.88 6.00
C LEU A 10 0.42 25.71 5.09
N ASP A 11 -0.11 26.01 3.90
CA ASP A 11 -0.48 25.01 2.91
C ASP A 11 0.72 24.15 2.50
N GLU A 12 1.90 24.75 2.31
CA GLU A 12 3.12 24.00 2.01
C GLU A 12 3.54 23.04 3.14
N LEU A 13 3.38 23.46 4.40
CA LEU A 13 3.69 22.61 5.56
C LEU A 13 2.71 21.44 5.66
N LEU A 14 1.42 21.70 5.44
CA LEU A 14 0.37 20.68 5.46
C LEU A 14 0.55 19.67 4.31
N HIS A 15 0.83 20.14 3.09
CA HIS A 15 1.12 19.26 1.95
C HIS A 15 2.33 18.34 2.17
N ARG A 16 3.30 18.78 2.98
CA ARG A 16 4.47 17.99 3.35
C ARG A 16 4.25 17.13 4.60
N CYS A 17 3.03 17.05 5.11
CA CYS A 17 2.67 16.32 6.35
C CYS A 17 3.51 16.73 7.58
N LYS A 18 3.98 17.99 7.65
CA LYS A 18 4.78 18.52 8.75
C LYS A 18 3.89 19.12 9.83
N LEU A 19 3.02 18.30 10.41
CA LEU A 19 1.95 18.75 11.33
C LEU A 19 2.48 19.51 12.55
N ALA A 20 3.58 19.09 13.15
CA ALA A 20 4.16 19.80 14.31
C ALA A 20 4.72 21.17 13.95
N GLU A 21 5.35 21.30 12.76
CA GLU A 21 5.85 22.58 12.24
C GLU A 21 4.67 23.50 11.86
N ALA A 22 3.61 22.95 11.25
CA ALA A 22 2.40 23.70 10.90
C ALA A 22 1.67 24.24 12.15
N GLU A 23 1.55 23.42 13.20
CA GLU A 23 0.96 23.86 14.47
C GLU A 23 1.76 25.00 15.10
N GLN A 24 3.09 24.85 15.21
CA GLN A 24 3.93 25.89 15.79
C GLN A 24 3.86 27.18 14.97
N PHE A 25 3.91 27.06 13.65
CA PHE A 25 3.76 28.20 12.73
C PHE A 25 2.43 28.93 12.92
N LEU A 26 1.30 28.21 13.02
CA LEU A 26 -0.01 28.81 13.28
C LEU A 26 -0.08 29.52 14.64
N ARG A 27 0.47 28.91 15.68
CA ARG A 27 0.52 29.53 17.02
C ARG A 27 1.32 30.82 17.02
N ASP A 28 2.49 30.82 16.37
CA ASP A 28 3.37 31.98 16.30
C ASP A 28 2.72 33.10 15.48
N ALA A 29 2.06 32.76 14.36
CA ALA A 29 1.35 33.71 13.51
C ALA A 29 0.17 34.36 14.25
N VAL A 30 -0.63 33.60 14.99
CA VAL A 30 -1.71 34.12 15.85
C VAL A 30 -1.14 35.04 16.92
N ALA A 31 -0.08 34.63 17.63
CA ALA A 31 0.55 35.45 18.66
C ALA A 31 1.10 36.77 18.10
N GLN A 32 1.67 36.76 16.89
CA GLN A 32 2.15 37.96 16.20
C GLN A 32 1.00 38.89 15.84
N ALA A 33 -0.12 38.39 15.30
CA ALA A 33 -1.31 39.16 15.00
C ALA A 33 -1.87 39.83 16.26
N GLN A 34 -1.95 39.10 17.37
CA GLN A 34 -2.36 39.64 18.66
C GLN A 34 -1.43 40.74 19.16
N ALA A 35 -0.12 40.54 19.11
CA ALA A 35 0.85 41.52 19.57
C ALA A 35 0.85 42.83 18.74
N SER A 36 0.50 42.73 17.46
CA SER A 36 0.38 43.90 16.57
C SER A 36 -1.00 44.57 16.61
N GLY A 37 -1.99 43.97 17.28
CA GLY A 37 -3.37 44.45 17.30
C GLY A 37 -4.09 44.27 15.93
N ASP A 38 -3.59 43.43 15.06
CA ASP A 38 -4.18 43.13 13.74
C ASP A 38 -5.30 42.08 13.90
N THR A 39 -6.46 42.54 14.32
CA THR A 39 -7.61 41.68 14.62
C THR A 39 -8.17 40.98 13.39
N ASP A 40 -8.08 41.53 12.20
CA ASP A 40 -8.60 40.87 10.99
C ASP A 40 -7.71 39.70 10.54
N THR A 41 -6.39 39.88 10.65
CA THR A 41 -5.45 38.76 10.49
C THR A 41 -5.66 37.71 11.57
N GLU A 42 -5.86 38.07 12.84
CA GLU A 42 -6.14 37.10 13.92
C GLU A 42 -7.42 36.32 13.64
N LYS A 43 -8.53 36.96 13.24
CA LYS A 43 -9.79 36.28 12.88
C LYS A 43 -9.57 35.22 11.80
N THR A 44 -8.81 35.56 10.76
CA THR A 44 -8.49 34.63 9.65
C THR A 44 -7.66 33.46 10.15
N LEU A 45 -6.57 33.71 10.85
CA LEU A 45 -5.67 32.65 11.37
C LEU A 45 -6.36 31.73 12.37
N ARG A 46 -7.30 32.23 13.17
CA ARG A 46 -8.07 31.36 14.06
C ARG A 46 -9.03 30.45 13.32
N ASN A 47 -9.59 30.88 12.20
CA ASN A 47 -10.36 29.97 11.35
C ASN A 47 -9.50 28.82 10.82
N GLU A 48 -8.28 29.11 10.34
CA GLU A 48 -7.34 28.08 9.91
C GLU A 48 -6.91 27.16 11.05
N GLN A 49 -6.63 27.72 12.22
CA GLN A 49 -6.26 26.97 13.43
C GLN A 49 -7.39 26.03 13.89
N MET A 50 -8.64 26.45 13.80
CA MET A 50 -9.81 25.65 14.09
C MET A 50 -9.93 24.45 13.14
N GLY A 51 -9.72 24.67 11.85
CA GLY A 51 -9.66 23.63 10.83
C GLY A 51 -8.53 22.63 11.11
N PHE A 52 -7.34 23.14 11.36
CA PHE A 52 -6.16 22.31 11.70
C PHE A 52 -6.42 21.39 12.90
N TYR A 53 -6.93 21.92 14.00
CA TYR A 53 -7.21 21.09 15.19
C TYR A 53 -8.33 20.08 14.97
N ARG A 54 -9.35 20.44 14.16
CA ARG A 54 -10.39 19.47 13.74
C ARG A 54 -9.77 18.29 13.00
N ASP A 55 -8.94 18.56 12.03
CA ASP A 55 -8.34 17.55 11.15
C ASP A 55 -7.32 16.67 11.91
N CYS A 56 -6.71 17.22 12.95
CA CYS A 56 -5.86 16.47 13.88
C CYS A 56 -6.64 15.74 15.01
N GLY A 57 -7.98 15.86 15.08
CA GLY A 57 -8.80 15.25 16.13
C GLY A 57 -8.61 15.88 17.53
N ARG A 58 -8.05 17.09 17.59
CA ARG A 58 -7.76 17.81 18.84
C ARG A 58 -8.95 18.71 19.24
N PHE A 59 -10.03 18.08 19.64
CA PHE A 59 -11.31 18.73 19.90
C PHE A 59 -11.29 19.78 21.02
N PRO A 60 -10.58 19.62 22.15
CA PRO A 60 -10.50 20.65 23.19
C PRO A 60 -9.91 21.96 22.67
N GLU A 61 -8.77 21.90 21.97
CA GLU A 61 -8.09 23.07 21.42
C GLU A 61 -8.89 23.70 20.26
N MET A 62 -9.58 22.89 19.48
CA MET A 62 -10.49 23.35 18.44
C MET A 62 -11.64 24.18 19.03
N LEU A 63 -12.28 23.71 20.11
CA LEU A 63 -13.38 24.42 20.78
C LEU A 63 -12.91 25.71 21.45
N GLU A 64 -11.73 25.73 22.06
CA GLU A 64 -11.12 26.93 22.62
C GLU A 64 -10.86 27.97 21.52
N THR A 65 -10.33 27.53 20.40
CA THR A 65 -10.09 28.38 19.23
C THR A 65 -11.39 28.94 18.66
N ALA A 66 -12.45 28.12 18.58
CA ALA A 66 -13.77 28.52 18.11
C ALA A 66 -14.38 29.62 19.01
N ALA A 67 -14.30 29.44 20.34
CA ALA A 67 -14.76 30.43 21.30
C ALA A 67 -13.99 31.76 21.16
N SER A 68 -12.66 31.68 21.01
CA SER A 68 -11.80 32.85 20.82
C SER A 68 -12.09 33.58 19.51
N ALA A 69 -12.24 32.84 18.40
CA ALA A 69 -12.56 33.42 17.10
C ALA A 69 -13.91 34.15 17.13
N ARG A 70 -14.93 33.56 17.73
CA ARG A 70 -16.25 34.17 17.88
C ARG A 70 -16.20 35.44 18.73
N ALA A 71 -15.50 35.41 19.85
CA ALA A 71 -15.37 36.56 20.76
C ALA A 71 -14.73 37.80 20.09
N LEU A 72 -13.82 37.62 19.14
CA LEU A 72 -13.22 38.75 18.39
C LEU A 72 -14.27 39.58 17.64
N PHE A 73 -15.25 38.91 17.01
CA PHE A 73 -16.34 39.62 16.32
C PHE A 73 -17.38 40.20 17.28
N GLU A 74 -17.73 39.48 18.34
CA GLU A 74 -18.69 39.92 19.36
C GLU A 74 -18.19 41.18 20.08
N ASN A 75 -16.90 41.21 20.47
CA ASN A 75 -16.27 42.34 21.13
C ASN A 75 -16.16 43.57 20.17
N ALA A 76 -16.04 43.35 18.88
CA ALA A 76 -16.02 44.41 17.85
C ALA A 76 -17.41 44.87 17.42
N SER A 77 -18.49 44.23 17.93
CA SER A 77 -19.88 44.45 17.47
C SER A 77 -20.10 44.17 15.99
N GLU A 78 -19.36 43.21 15.39
CA GLU A 78 -19.39 42.84 13.97
C GLU A 78 -20.22 41.57 13.73
N THR A 79 -21.24 41.30 14.52
CA THR A 79 -22.03 40.07 14.47
C THR A 79 -23.02 39.96 13.32
N GLU A 80 -23.26 41.05 12.60
CA GLU A 80 -24.12 41.09 11.40
C GLU A 80 -23.29 41.24 10.10
N THR A 81 -22.21 40.48 9.98
CA THR A 81 -21.31 40.52 8.82
C THR A 81 -21.09 39.15 8.21
N ILE A 82 -20.73 39.09 6.92
CA ILE A 82 -20.40 37.85 6.23
C ILE A 82 -19.18 37.15 6.85
N PRO A 83 -18.08 37.84 7.23
CA PRO A 83 -16.97 37.20 7.93
C PRO A 83 -17.36 36.53 9.25
N TYR A 84 -18.25 37.20 10.03
CA TYR A 84 -18.78 36.54 11.25
C TYR A 84 -19.59 35.31 10.95
N ALA A 85 -20.51 35.36 9.97
CA ALA A 85 -21.30 34.19 9.58
C ALA A 85 -20.43 33.03 9.09
N THR A 86 -19.34 33.32 8.36
CA THR A 86 -18.37 32.30 7.94
C THR A 86 -17.63 31.71 9.13
N THR A 87 -17.17 32.53 10.07
CA THR A 87 -16.53 32.06 11.30
C THR A 87 -17.50 31.23 12.14
N LEU A 88 -18.75 31.66 12.26
CA LEU A 88 -19.78 30.93 13.02
C LEU A 88 -20.12 29.58 12.34
N LEU A 89 -20.08 29.49 11.00
CA LEU A 89 -20.19 28.23 10.28
C LEU A 89 -19.03 27.28 10.63
N ASN A 90 -17.80 27.79 10.73
CA ASN A 90 -16.67 26.98 11.17
C ASN A 90 -16.81 26.55 12.65
N CYS A 91 -17.34 27.42 13.52
CA CYS A 91 -17.68 27.04 14.90
C CYS A 91 -18.75 25.95 14.94
N ALA A 92 -19.79 26.04 14.09
CA ALA A 92 -20.82 25.02 14.01
C ALA A 92 -20.24 23.65 13.58
N ASN A 93 -19.32 23.64 12.61
CA ASN A 93 -18.57 22.45 12.22
C ASN A 93 -17.69 21.93 13.36
N ALA A 94 -17.10 22.80 14.16
CA ALA A 94 -16.30 22.42 15.33
C ALA A 94 -17.19 21.80 16.43
N TYR A 95 -18.34 22.38 16.74
CA TYR A 95 -19.30 21.79 17.68
C TYR A 95 -19.79 20.42 17.20
N ARG A 96 -20.11 20.28 15.93
CA ARG A 96 -20.49 19.01 15.32
C ARG A 96 -19.39 17.97 15.50
N ALA A 97 -18.15 18.26 15.12
CA ALA A 97 -17.02 17.36 15.24
C ALA A 97 -16.73 16.92 16.69
N ALA A 98 -17.04 17.79 17.68
CA ALA A 98 -16.94 17.49 19.10
C ALA A 98 -18.17 16.79 19.69
N GLY A 99 -19.18 16.45 18.87
CA GLY A 99 -20.43 15.83 19.32
C GLY A 99 -21.38 16.75 20.11
N GLN A 100 -21.15 18.08 20.07
CA GLN A 100 -21.99 19.10 20.72
C GLN A 100 -23.12 19.52 19.78
N TYR A 101 -24.02 18.59 19.46
CA TYR A 101 -25.00 18.75 18.41
C TYR A 101 -26.00 19.90 18.64
N ASP A 102 -26.46 20.13 19.87
CA ASP A 102 -27.37 21.24 20.18
C ASP A 102 -26.71 22.60 19.91
N ALA A 103 -25.44 22.76 20.29
CA ALA A 103 -24.68 23.97 20.02
C ALA A 103 -24.42 24.14 18.52
N ALA A 104 -24.18 23.03 17.78
CA ALA A 104 -24.03 23.04 16.36
C ALA A 104 -25.33 23.50 15.65
N PHE A 105 -26.48 22.92 15.99
CA PHE A 105 -27.77 23.35 15.43
C PHE A 105 -28.05 24.83 15.67
N SER A 106 -27.85 25.32 16.90
CA SER A 106 -28.05 26.75 17.22
C SER A 106 -27.14 27.66 16.41
N ALA A 107 -25.88 27.26 16.20
CA ALA A 107 -24.95 28.03 15.38
C ALA A 107 -25.35 28.00 13.90
N TYR A 108 -25.73 26.85 13.35
CA TYR A 108 -26.22 26.74 11.97
C TYR A 108 -27.49 27.56 11.74
N ASP A 109 -28.43 27.59 12.69
CA ASP A 109 -29.65 28.43 12.59
C ASP A 109 -29.27 29.90 12.47
N THR A 110 -28.35 30.38 13.32
CA THR A 110 -27.84 31.75 13.25
C THR A 110 -27.15 32.04 11.90
N VAL A 111 -26.33 31.12 11.40
CA VAL A 111 -25.67 31.25 10.09
C VAL A 111 -26.70 31.33 8.96
N GLN A 112 -27.75 30.49 9.00
CA GLN A 112 -28.82 30.51 8.02
C GLN A 112 -29.47 31.90 7.93
N HIS A 113 -29.88 32.46 9.06
CA HIS A 113 -30.49 33.80 9.11
C HIS A 113 -29.56 34.89 8.60
N LEU A 114 -28.27 34.82 8.92
CA LEU A 114 -27.28 35.77 8.43
C LEU A 114 -27.09 35.64 6.92
N TYR A 115 -27.01 34.43 6.39
CA TYR A 115 -26.84 34.22 4.95
C TYR A 115 -28.06 34.62 4.17
N GLU A 116 -29.28 34.30 4.64
CA GLU A 116 -30.52 34.78 4.03
C GLU A 116 -30.63 36.31 3.99
N LYS A 117 -30.09 37.02 4.98
CA LYS A 117 -30.08 38.47 5.08
C LYS A 117 -28.98 39.12 4.20
N LEU A 118 -27.79 38.49 4.13
CA LEU A 118 -26.57 39.15 3.65
C LEU A 118 -26.09 38.65 2.29
N LEU A 119 -26.53 37.49 1.82
CA LEU A 119 -26.06 36.87 0.60
C LEU A 119 -27.15 36.73 -0.46
N PRO A 120 -26.81 36.78 -1.75
CA PRO A 120 -27.70 36.33 -2.81
C PRO A 120 -28.02 34.82 -2.62
N PRO A 121 -29.23 34.35 -2.99
CA PRO A 121 -29.62 32.96 -2.83
C PRO A 121 -28.72 31.95 -3.58
N ASP A 122 -28.02 32.41 -4.60
CA ASP A 122 -27.12 31.64 -5.45
C ASP A 122 -25.65 31.80 -5.08
N ASP A 123 -25.32 32.41 -3.93
CA ASP A 123 -23.94 32.55 -3.48
C ASP A 123 -23.35 31.16 -3.14
N ASP A 124 -22.09 30.95 -3.49
CA ASP A 124 -21.40 29.65 -3.30
C ASP A 124 -21.32 29.20 -1.84
N ARG A 125 -21.29 30.16 -0.90
CA ARG A 125 -21.28 29.88 0.54
C ARG A 125 -22.57 29.23 1.01
N VAL A 126 -23.71 29.55 0.37
CA VAL A 126 -25.02 28.94 0.67
C VAL A 126 -25.01 27.45 0.36
N ALA A 127 -24.41 27.02 -0.75
CA ALA A 127 -24.27 25.60 -1.06
C ALA A 127 -23.38 24.86 -0.03
N GLY A 128 -22.27 25.49 0.37
CA GLY A 128 -21.40 24.99 1.43
C GLY A 128 -22.11 24.85 2.78
N PHE A 129 -22.93 25.84 3.13
CA PHE A 129 -23.76 25.79 4.34
C PHE A 129 -24.70 24.57 4.34
N TRP A 130 -25.46 24.36 3.26
CA TRP A 130 -26.39 23.22 3.17
C TRP A 130 -25.67 21.87 3.23
N ASN A 131 -24.49 21.74 2.60
CA ASN A 131 -23.68 20.53 2.72
C ASN A 131 -23.24 20.27 4.17
N ASN A 132 -22.76 21.29 4.89
CA ASN A 132 -22.31 21.15 6.26
C ASN A 132 -23.45 20.83 7.24
N LEU A 133 -24.60 21.51 7.08
CA LEU A 133 -25.81 21.23 7.87
C LEU A 133 -26.31 19.80 7.64
N ALA A 134 -26.25 19.32 6.40
CA ALA A 134 -26.63 17.95 6.07
C ALA A 134 -25.77 16.91 6.81
N LEU A 135 -24.45 17.17 6.99
CA LEU A 135 -23.59 16.28 7.77
C LEU A 135 -24.01 16.21 9.24
N LEU A 136 -24.49 17.34 9.83
CA LEU A 136 -25.05 17.31 11.18
C LEU A 136 -26.32 16.46 11.25
N TYR A 137 -27.19 16.58 10.25
CA TYR A 137 -28.38 15.73 10.14
C TYR A 137 -28.03 14.25 9.93
N GLN A 138 -26.95 13.92 9.22
CA GLN A 138 -26.47 12.54 9.10
C GLN A 138 -25.99 11.98 10.46
N GLU A 139 -25.19 12.75 11.20
CA GLU A 139 -24.68 12.34 12.50
C GLU A 139 -25.76 12.20 13.59
N THR A 140 -26.88 12.91 13.40
CA THR A 140 -28.06 12.80 14.26
C THR A 140 -29.16 11.90 13.67
N GLU A 141 -28.83 11.10 12.65
CA GLU A 141 -29.70 10.11 11.98
C GLU A 141 -30.99 10.69 11.37
N GLN A 142 -31.01 12.00 11.11
CA GLN A 142 -32.13 12.71 10.47
C GLN A 142 -32.00 12.68 8.93
N TRP A 143 -32.07 11.49 8.36
CA TRP A 143 -31.72 11.22 6.95
C TRP A 143 -32.57 11.98 5.92
N ASN A 144 -33.86 12.19 6.20
CA ASN A 144 -34.73 12.95 5.30
C ASN A 144 -34.34 14.43 5.24
N GLU A 145 -34.00 15.03 6.39
CA GLU A 145 -33.57 16.43 6.44
C GLU A 145 -32.19 16.60 5.77
N SER A 146 -31.30 15.64 5.99
CA SER A 146 -30.02 15.60 5.28
C SER A 146 -30.22 15.55 3.75
N CYS A 147 -31.12 14.71 3.25
CA CYS A 147 -31.40 14.65 1.81
C CYS A 147 -31.91 15.98 1.29
N ARG A 148 -32.84 16.66 1.98
CA ARG A 148 -33.37 17.98 1.57
C ARG A 148 -32.24 19.03 1.46
N CYS A 149 -31.37 19.09 2.47
CA CYS A 149 -30.22 20.01 2.46
C CYS A 149 -29.29 19.74 1.28
N LEU A 150 -28.98 18.46 1.03
CA LEU A 150 -28.06 18.05 -0.03
C LEU A 150 -28.66 18.22 -1.43
N GLU A 151 -29.96 18.01 -1.61
CA GLU A 151 -30.66 18.32 -2.85
C GLU A 151 -30.62 19.83 -3.16
N THR A 152 -30.80 20.67 -2.14
CA THR A 152 -30.65 22.13 -2.27
C THR A 152 -29.22 22.50 -2.62
N ALA A 153 -28.23 21.97 -1.90
CA ALA A 153 -26.80 22.19 -2.19
C ALA A 153 -26.45 21.76 -3.63
N LEU A 154 -26.86 20.57 -4.03
CA LEU A 154 -26.58 19.99 -5.34
C LEU A 154 -27.19 20.83 -6.48
N THR A 155 -28.40 21.34 -6.27
CA THR A 155 -29.07 22.24 -7.23
C THR A 155 -28.26 23.53 -7.42
N LEU A 156 -27.77 24.12 -6.34
CA LEU A 156 -26.96 25.34 -6.38
C LEU A 156 -25.61 25.13 -7.07
N VAL A 157 -24.89 24.05 -6.73
CA VAL A 157 -23.56 23.81 -7.34
C VAL A 157 -23.66 23.44 -8.82
N ARG A 158 -24.71 22.72 -9.25
CA ARG A 158 -24.94 22.36 -10.65
C ARG A 158 -25.30 23.56 -11.53
N SER A 159 -25.85 24.62 -10.95
CA SER A 159 -26.22 25.83 -11.71
C SER A 159 -25.02 26.67 -12.17
N LYS A 160 -23.82 26.35 -11.70
CA LYS A 160 -22.60 27.16 -11.93
C LYS A 160 -21.53 26.38 -12.67
N PRO A 161 -20.78 27.01 -13.57
CA PRO A 161 -19.64 26.39 -14.25
C PRO A 161 -18.47 26.17 -13.29
N ASN A 162 -17.59 25.22 -13.63
CA ASN A 162 -16.37 24.89 -12.91
C ASN A 162 -16.58 24.43 -11.45
N ASN A 163 -17.72 23.81 -11.18
CA ASN A 163 -18.09 23.30 -9.86
C ASN A 163 -18.13 21.76 -9.80
N GLU A 164 -17.52 21.08 -10.76
CA GLU A 164 -17.62 19.63 -10.92
C GLU A 164 -17.24 18.87 -9.64
N VAL A 165 -16.13 19.23 -8.99
CA VAL A 165 -15.70 18.59 -7.73
C VAL A 165 -16.73 18.80 -6.62
N ARG A 166 -17.32 20.00 -6.51
CA ARG A 166 -18.37 20.27 -5.51
C ARG A 166 -19.66 19.50 -5.81
N VAL A 167 -19.99 19.29 -7.10
CA VAL A 167 -21.08 18.41 -7.52
C VAL A 167 -20.81 16.99 -7.05
N ALA A 168 -19.60 16.47 -7.26
CA ALA A 168 -19.21 15.12 -6.84
C ALA A 168 -19.30 14.94 -5.31
N ILE A 169 -18.80 15.90 -4.54
CA ILE A 169 -18.88 15.89 -3.06
C ILE A 169 -20.34 15.87 -2.60
N SER A 170 -21.17 16.78 -3.11
CA SER A 170 -22.58 16.86 -2.73
C SER A 170 -23.36 15.60 -3.16
N SER A 171 -23.04 15.04 -4.34
CA SER A 171 -23.63 13.78 -4.83
C SER A 171 -23.25 12.61 -3.94
N THR A 172 -21.98 12.51 -3.50
CA THR A 172 -21.53 11.47 -2.57
C THR A 172 -22.24 11.59 -1.22
N ASN A 173 -22.30 12.78 -0.65
CA ASN A 173 -22.98 13.00 0.63
C ASN A 173 -24.48 12.66 0.55
N LEU A 174 -25.14 13.03 -0.55
CA LEU A 174 -26.55 12.68 -0.78
C LEU A 174 -26.73 11.16 -0.94
N ALA A 175 -25.83 10.50 -1.65
CA ALA A 175 -25.87 9.05 -1.79
C ALA A 175 -25.75 8.33 -0.44
N VAL A 176 -24.91 8.82 0.48
CA VAL A 176 -24.81 8.27 1.85
C VAL A 176 -26.15 8.34 2.58
N SER A 177 -26.85 9.48 2.53
CA SER A 177 -28.17 9.64 3.16
C SER A 177 -29.23 8.76 2.52
N LEU A 178 -29.24 8.66 1.18
CA LEU A 178 -30.17 7.82 0.43
C LEU A 178 -29.97 6.32 0.72
N LEU A 179 -28.74 5.87 0.94
CA LEU A 179 -28.44 4.50 1.36
C LEU A 179 -29.05 4.17 2.72
N GLN A 180 -29.07 5.10 3.67
CA GLN A 180 -29.72 4.90 4.95
C GLN A 180 -31.27 4.81 4.82
N LEU A 181 -31.82 5.43 3.78
CA LEU A 181 -33.22 5.35 3.42
C LEU A 181 -33.54 4.18 2.45
N PHE A 182 -32.59 3.29 2.20
CA PHE A 182 -32.68 2.15 1.27
C PHE A 182 -33.04 2.53 -0.17
N GLN A 183 -32.74 3.77 -0.60
CA GLN A 183 -32.88 4.24 -1.98
C GLN A 183 -31.63 3.94 -2.80
N THR A 184 -31.23 2.66 -2.84
CA THR A 184 -29.91 2.19 -3.32
C THR A 184 -29.66 2.52 -4.79
N GLU A 185 -30.65 2.41 -5.68
CA GLU A 185 -30.45 2.69 -7.11
C GLU A 185 -30.18 4.18 -7.36
N ARG A 186 -30.92 5.07 -6.69
CA ARG A 186 -30.69 6.51 -6.78
C ARG A 186 -29.31 6.90 -6.22
N ALA A 187 -28.92 6.26 -5.12
CA ALA A 187 -27.58 6.44 -4.55
C ALA A 187 -26.48 6.01 -5.54
N LEU A 188 -26.64 4.87 -6.21
CA LEU A 188 -25.70 4.39 -7.22
C LEU A 188 -25.58 5.33 -8.42
N GLU A 189 -26.65 5.99 -8.85
CA GLU A 189 -26.60 6.98 -9.94
C GLU A 189 -25.73 8.17 -9.55
N LEU A 190 -25.92 8.71 -8.33
CA LEU A 190 -25.13 9.82 -7.80
C LEU A 190 -23.65 9.44 -7.58
N LEU A 191 -23.39 8.24 -7.07
CA LEU A 191 -22.03 7.73 -6.91
C LEU A 191 -21.31 7.56 -8.25
N ARG A 192 -21.99 7.11 -9.30
CA ARG A 192 -21.41 7.02 -10.65
C ARG A 192 -21.11 8.39 -11.25
N GLU A 193 -21.94 9.40 -10.96
CA GLU A 193 -21.67 10.78 -11.35
C GLU A 193 -20.41 11.29 -10.63
N ALA A 194 -20.33 11.10 -9.31
CA ALA A 194 -19.18 11.50 -8.51
C ALA A 194 -17.89 10.80 -8.94
N ASP A 195 -17.94 9.49 -9.19
CA ASP A 195 -16.81 8.68 -9.65
C ASP A 195 -16.26 9.21 -10.99
N ARG A 196 -17.11 9.47 -11.99
CA ARG A 196 -16.66 10.02 -13.28
C ARG A 196 -15.94 11.36 -13.15
N ILE A 197 -16.35 12.18 -12.20
CA ILE A 197 -15.75 13.49 -11.96
C ILE A 197 -14.42 13.30 -11.22
N LEU A 198 -14.41 12.60 -10.09
CA LEU A 198 -13.24 12.50 -9.21
C LEU A 198 -12.13 11.62 -9.78
N ALA A 199 -12.46 10.56 -10.49
CA ALA A 199 -11.47 9.73 -11.19
C ALA A 199 -10.75 10.49 -12.33
N GLY A 200 -11.36 11.53 -12.89
CA GLY A 200 -10.77 12.40 -13.91
C GLY A 200 -10.04 13.64 -13.36
N CYS A 201 -10.20 13.94 -12.08
CA CYS A 201 -9.49 15.02 -11.40
C CYS A 201 -8.06 14.58 -11.05
N ALA A 202 -7.18 15.57 -10.80
CA ALA A 202 -5.84 15.28 -10.31
C ALA A 202 -5.89 14.31 -9.12
N PRO A 203 -4.94 13.34 -9.01
CA PRO A 203 -5.03 12.20 -8.09
C PRO A 203 -5.05 12.55 -6.60
N SER A 204 -5.27 13.78 -6.22
CA SER A 204 -5.12 14.29 -4.86
C SER A 204 -6.43 14.64 -4.14
N ASP A 205 -7.61 14.29 -4.68
CA ASP A 205 -8.85 14.60 -3.97
C ASP A 205 -9.25 13.49 -3.00
N PHE A 206 -9.05 13.73 -1.70
CA PHE A 206 -9.36 12.78 -0.63
C PHE A 206 -10.85 12.42 -0.53
N HIS A 207 -11.77 13.20 -1.12
CA HIS A 207 -13.21 12.89 -1.14
C HIS A 207 -13.53 11.66 -2.00
N TYR A 208 -12.62 11.26 -2.90
CA TYR A 208 -12.82 10.07 -3.73
C TYR A 208 -12.97 8.78 -2.90
N SER A 209 -12.25 8.70 -1.78
CA SER A 209 -12.36 7.57 -0.85
C SER A 209 -13.78 7.39 -0.29
N ALA A 210 -14.48 8.49 -0.01
CA ALA A 210 -15.87 8.45 0.46
C ALA A 210 -16.84 7.95 -0.62
N THR A 211 -16.61 8.34 -1.89
CA THR A 211 -17.37 7.84 -3.04
C THR A 211 -17.22 6.32 -3.21
N LEU A 212 -15.99 5.83 -3.12
CA LEU A 212 -15.68 4.40 -3.19
C LEU A 212 -16.29 3.61 -2.02
N ALA A 213 -16.21 4.16 -0.80
CA ALA A 213 -16.87 3.56 0.37
C ALA A 213 -18.40 3.52 0.19
N GLY A 214 -18.98 4.57 -0.39
CA GLY A 214 -20.41 4.63 -0.75
C GLY A 214 -20.82 3.54 -1.75
N PHE A 215 -20.01 3.26 -2.77
CA PHE A 215 -20.24 2.09 -3.64
C PHE A 215 -20.22 0.78 -2.86
N GLY A 216 -19.27 0.63 -1.94
CA GLY A 216 -19.21 -0.53 -1.05
C GLY A 216 -20.51 -0.73 -0.27
N ASP A 217 -21.03 0.35 0.33
CA ASP A 217 -22.31 0.33 1.07
C ASP A 217 -23.51 -0.02 0.16
N ALA A 218 -23.56 0.55 -1.04
CA ALA A 218 -24.62 0.29 -2.01
C ALA A 218 -24.62 -1.19 -2.49
N TYR A 219 -23.45 -1.72 -2.83
CA TYR A 219 -23.32 -3.13 -3.23
C TYR A 219 -23.58 -4.09 -2.08
N TRP A 220 -23.21 -3.72 -0.84
CA TRP A 220 -23.56 -4.47 0.35
C TRP A 220 -25.10 -4.61 0.50
N GLN A 221 -25.84 -3.52 0.35
CA GLN A 221 -27.31 -3.55 0.42
C GLN A 221 -27.93 -4.44 -0.67
N LYS A 222 -27.34 -4.46 -1.87
CA LYS A 222 -27.74 -5.34 -2.96
C LYS A 222 -27.29 -6.79 -2.78
N LYS A 223 -26.54 -7.10 -1.72
CA LYS A 223 -25.90 -8.41 -1.49
C LYS A 223 -24.89 -8.81 -2.56
N GLU A 224 -24.40 -7.85 -3.33
CA GLU A 224 -23.31 -8.02 -4.29
C GLU A 224 -21.95 -7.95 -3.56
N TYR A 225 -21.73 -8.89 -2.63
CA TYR A 225 -20.64 -8.82 -1.65
C TYR A 225 -19.24 -8.75 -2.26
N GLN A 226 -18.99 -9.39 -3.40
CA GLN A 226 -17.68 -9.28 -4.05
C GLN A 226 -17.42 -7.84 -4.51
N ARG A 227 -18.39 -7.20 -5.15
CA ARG A 227 -18.28 -5.80 -5.58
C ARG A 227 -18.16 -4.85 -4.40
N ALA A 228 -18.88 -5.13 -3.31
CA ALA A 228 -18.74 -4.37 -2.07
C ALA A 228 -17.30 -4.46 -1.51
N ALA A 229 -16.73 -5.67 -1.45
CA ALA A 229 -15.36 -5.88 -1.00
C ALA A 229 -14.34 -5.14 -1.88
N ASP A 230 -14.48 -5.24 -3.21
CA ASP A 230 -13.59 -4.56 -4.16
C ASP A 230 -13.64 -3.03 -3.98
N SER A 231 -14.84 -2.47 -3.77
CA SER A 231 -15.01 -1.03 -3.55
C SER A 231 -14.42 -0.57 -2.21
N TYR A 232 -14.60 -1.34 -1.12
CA TYR A 232 -13.98 -1.02 0.17
C TYR A 232 -12.44 -1.16 0.14
N GLU A 233 -11.89 -2.14 -0.60
CA GLU A 233 -10.43 -2.26 -0.77
C GLU A 233 -9.86 -1.04 -1.50
N GLN A 234 -10.55 -0.54 -2.53
CA GLN A 234 -10.16 0.70 -3.22
C GLN A 234 -10.28 1.91 -2.30
N ALA A 235 -11.38 2.03 -1.54
CA ALA A 235 -11.55 3.11 -0.58
C ALA A 235 -10.43 3.13 0.47
N LEU A 236 -10.05 1.97 1.03
CA LEU A 236 -8.95 1.86 1.98
C LEU A 236 -7.62 2.31 1.38
N SER A 237 -7.36 1.98 0.10
CA SER A 237 -6.16 2.42 -0.59
C SER A 237 -6.10 3.94 -0.74
N GLU A 238 -7.22 4.58 -1.10
CA GLU A 238 -7.33 6.04 -1.22
C GLU A 238 -7.22 6.75 0.14
N ILE A 239 -7.86 6.20 1.20
CA ILE A 239 -7.74 6.76 2.56
C ILE A 239 -6.28 6.71 3.01
N GLU A 240 -5.61 5.57 2.84
CA GLU A 240 -4.22 5.38 3.26
C GLU A 240 -3.27 6.31 2.50
N LEU A 241 -3.55 6.56 1.20
CA LEU A 241 -2.80 7.48 0.34
C LEU A 241 -2.86 8.93 0.84
N HIS A 242 -4.06 9.42 1.20
CA HIS A 242 -4.29 10.84 1.47
C HIS A 242 -4.33 11.22 2.95
N MET A 243 -4.75 10.29 3.81
CA MET A 243 -5.08 10.59 5.20
C MET A 243 -4.42 9.66 6.21
N GLY A 244 -3.70 8.63 5.74
CA GLY A 244 -3.16 7.58 6.60
C GLY A 244 -4.26 6.72 7.25
N GLN A 245 -3.88 5.90 8.23
CA GLN A 245 -4.81 5.04 8.96
C GLN A 245 -5.52 5.84 10.06
N ASN A 246 -6.55 6.56 9.68
CA ASN A 246 -7.39 7.37 10.58
C ASN A 246 -8.68 6.60 10.99
N ASN A 247 -9.57 7.26 11.71
CA ASN A 247 -10.84 6.67 12.15
C ASN A 247 -11.73 6.22 10.96
N PHE A 248 -11.72 6.95 9.85
CA PHE A 248 -12.49 6.56 8.66
C PHE A 248 -11.93 5.29 8.01
N TYR A 249 -10.60 5.12 8.00
CA TYR A 249 -9.95 3.87 7.60
C TYR A 249 -10.46 2.67 8.42
N GLU A 250 -10.52 2.80 9.75
CA GLU A 250 -11.00 1.71 10.61
C GLU A 250 -12.48 1.37 10.37
N ILE A 251 -13.32 2.38 10.13
CA ILE A 251 -14.73 2.18 9.78
C ILE A 251 -14.87 1.37 8.48
N VAL A 252 -14.15 1.76 7.43
CA VAL A 252 -14.19 1.07 6.13
C VAL A 252 -13.59 -0.34 6.24
N LEU A 253 -12.53 -0.51 7.03
CA LEU A 253 -11.91 -1.82 7.28
C LEU A 253 -12.88 -2.78 7.99
N ASP A 254 -13.66 -2.29 8.96
CA ASP A 254 -14.67 -3.11 9.64
C ASP A 254 -15.80 -3.51 8.67
N LYS A 255 -16.28 -2.59 7.82
CA LYS A 255 -17.25 -2.90 6.77
C LYS A 255 -16.72 -3.99 5.81
N LEU A 256 -15.46 -3.90 5.42
CA LEU A 256 -14.80 -4.89 4.59
C LEU A 256 -14.72 -6.26 5.27
N ARG A 257 -14.33 -6.30 6.56
CA ARG A 257 -14.28 -7.55 7.35
C ARG A 257 -15.66 -8.22 7.42
N ARG A 258 -16.71 -7.43 7.69
CA ARG A 258 -18.11 -7.92 7.69
C ARG A 258 -18.50 -8.46 6.32
N THR A 259 -18.07 -7.81 5.24
CA THR A 259 -18.33 -8.24 3.86
C THR A 259 -17.73 -9.61 3.58
N TYR A 260 -16.46 -9.83 3.93
CA TYR A 260 -15.83 -11.15 3.80
C TYR A 260 -16.52 -12.21 4.67
N THR A 261 -16.92 -11.85 5.89
CA THR A 261 -17.67 -12.75 6.78
C THR A 261 -19.00 -13.18 6.14
N ALA A 262 -19.74 -12.23 5.54
CA ALA A 262 -21.00 -12.52 4.85
C ALA A 262 -20.82 -13.43 3.62
N MET A 263 -19.64 -13.41 3.00
CA MET A 263 -19.25 -14.33 1.92
C MET A 263 -18.82 -15.71 2.43
N GLY A 264 -18.78 -15.95 3.74
CA GLY A 264 -18.18 -17.16 4.33
C GLY A 264 -16.67 -17.27 4.11
N LYS A 265 -15.97 -16.16 3.93
CA LYS A 265 -14.55 -16.07 3.64
C LYS A 265 -13.86 -15.18 4.67
N SER A 266 -12.56 -15.37 4.85
CA SER A 266 -11.69 -14.37 5.47
C SER A 266 -11.13 -13.43 4.40
N ARG A 267 -10.81 -12.20 4.79
CA ARG A 267 -10.08 -11.27 3.89
C ARG A 267 -8.81 -11.96 3.39
N PRO A 268 -8.60 -12.05 2.06
CA PRO A 268 -7.38 -12.64 1.53
C PRO A 268 -6.15 -11.93 2.07
N LYS A 269 -5.19 -12.68 2.58
CA LYS A 269 -3.87 -12.12 2.86
C LYS A 269 -3.20 -11.89 1.50
N LEU A 270 -2.82 -10.65 1.22
CA LEU A 270 -2.00 -10.37 0.04
C LEU A 270 -0.67 -11.11 0.17
N SER A 271 -0.21 -11.71 -0.94
CA SER A 271 1.19 -12.12 -1.03
C SER A 271 2.09 -10.88 -0.94
N GLY A 272 3.31 -11.04 -0.44
CA GLY A 272 4.25 -9.93 -0.34
C GLY A 272 4.49 -9.25 -1.69
N LEU A 273 4.55 -10.03 -2.76
CA LEU A 273 4.74 -9.51 -4.12
C LEU A 273 3.56 -8.65 -4.59
N GLU A 274 2.32 -9.07 -4.32
CA GLU A 274 1.12 -8.30 -4.68
C GLU A 274 0.97 -7.06 -3.79
N LEU A 275 1.31 -7.15 -2.50
CA LEU A 275 1.38 -6.00 -1.60
C LEU A 275 2.34 -4.93 -2.15
N CYS A 276 3.54 -5.33 -2.53
CA CYS A 276 4.56 -4.42 -3.09
C CYS A 276 4.13 -3.83 -4.43
N ARG A 277 3.47 -4.62 -5.29
CA ARG A 277 2.93 -4.13 -6.56
C ARG A 277 1.86 -3.06 -6.36
N ARG A 278 0.90 -3.30 -5.45
CA ARG A 278 -0.14 -2.32 -5.12
C ARG A 278 0.44 -1.06 -4.49
N TYR A 279 1.41 -1.22 -3.60
CA TYR A 279 2.13 -0.09 -3.00
C TYR A 279 2.83 0.76 -4.07
N TYR A 280 3.49 0.12 -5.05
CA TYR A 280 4.07 0.85 -6.18
C TYR A 280 3.02 1.63 -6.97
N LEU A 281 1.89 1.01 -7.29
CA LEU A 281 0.83 1.67 -8.07
C LEU A 281 0.19 2.83 -7.30
N ALA A 282 0.01 2.69 -5.98
CA ALA A 282 -0.62 3.71 -5.15
C ALA A 282 0.31 4.91 -4.90
N PHE A 283 1.60 4.68 -4.67
CA PHE A 283 2.53 5.73 -4.21
C PHE A 283 3.72 5.95 -5.14
N GLY A 284 4.31 4.88 -5.62
CA GLY A 284 5.54 4.94 -6.42
C GLY A 284 5.32 5.50 -7.81
N ALA A 285 4.30 5.01 -8.51
CA ALA A 285 4.02 5.44 -9.87
C ALA A 285 3.63 6.94 -9.93
N PRO A 286 2.70 7.46 -9.10
CA PRO A 286 2.39 8.89 -9.09
C PRO A 286 3.57 9.78 -8.72
N MET A 287 4.40 9.35 -7.76
CA MET A 287 5.63 10.09 -7.38
C MET A 287 6.61 10.18 -8.56
N LEU A 288 6.86 9.06 -9.24
CA LEU A 288 7.79 9.02 -10.35
C LEU A 288 7.28 9.80 -11.57
N GLU A 289 5.99 9.74 -11.86
CA GLU A 289 5.36 10.48 -12.95
C GLU A 289 5.38 11.99 -12.72
N ARG A 290 5.19 12.43 -11.50
CA ARG A 290 5.22 13.85 -11.12
C ARG A 290 6.62 14.43 -11.04
N GLU A 291 7.55 13.72 -10.38
CA GLU A 291 8.85 14.29 -10.01
C GLU A 291 9.99 13.89 -10.95
N PHE A 292 9.83 12.77 -11.68
CA PHE A 292 10.89 12.22 -12.53
C PHE A 292 10.40 11.78 -13.92
N PRO A 293 9.54 12.55 -14.61
CA PRO A 293 8.93 12.12 -15.88
C PRO A 293 9.97 11.79 -16.96
N GLU A 294 11.11 12.49 -16.99
CA GLU A 294 12.16 12.26 -18.00
C GLU A 294 13.04 11.03 -17.68
N LEU A 295 13.14 10.65 -16.41
CA LEU A 295 13.90 9.48 -15.99
C LEU A 295 13.06 8.20 -16.05
N LEU A 296 11.76 8.31 -15.78
CA LEU A 296 10.85 7.18 -15.65
C LEU A 296 10.92 6.16 -16.80
N PRO A 297 11.03 6.55 -18.10
CA PRO A 297 11.18 5.59 -19.20
C PRO A 297 12.49 4.80 -19.18
N LYS A 298 13.50 5.24 -18.41
CA LYS A 298 14.81 4.59 -18.29
C LYS A 298 14.89 3.67 -17.05
N LEU A 299 13.96 3.82 -16.13
CA LEU A 299 13.97 3.08 -14.87
C LEU A 299 13.31 1.71 -15.03
N ALA A 300 13.81 0.73 -14.28
CA ALA A 300 13.08 -0.49 -14.05
C ALA A 300 12.54 -0.51 -12.61
N ILE A 301 11.31 -0.93 -12.43
CA ILE A 301 10.63 -0.94 -11.14
C ILE A 301 10.05 -2.33 -10.90
N GLY A 302 10.16 -2.83 -9.66
CA GLY A 302 9.62 -4.14 -9.31
C GLY A 302 10.03 -4.58 -7.92
N LEU A 303 9.85 -5.86 -7.64
CA LEU A 303 10.42 -6.54 -6.48
C LEU A 303 11.11 -7.81 -6.96
N ALA A 304 12.40 -7.94 -6.70
CA ALA A 304 13.21 -9.10 -7.08
C ALA A 304 14.38 -9.26 -6.11
N GLY A 305 14.94 -10.46 -6.06
CA GLY A 305 16.04 -10.77 -5.18
C GLY A 305 15.66 -11.82 -4.14
N GLU A 306 16.31 -11.74 -2.99
CA GLU A 306 16.06 -12.62 -1.85
C GLU A 306 14.67 -12.33 -1.26
N GLY A 307 14.09 -13.32 -0.62
CA GLY A 307 12.81 -13.24 0.06
C GLY A 307 11.82 -14.31 -0.39
N SER A 308 11.05 -14.80 0.56
CA SER A 308 10.01 -15.80 0.30
C SER A 308 8.94 -15.27 -0.66
N GLU A 309 8.63 -13.98 -0.58
CA GLU A 309 7.68 -13.29 -1.43
C GLU A 309 8.15 -13.22 -2.90
N CYS A 310 9.47 -13.07 -3.14
CA CYS A 310 10.03 -13.10 -4.48
C CYS A 310 9.91 -14.48 -5.13
N LEU A 311 9.98 -15.55 -4.33
CA LEU A 311 9.78 -16.92 -4.79
C LEU A 311 8.29 -17.31 -4.88
N GLY A 312 7.37 -16.49 -4.35
CA GLY A 312 5.95 -16.82 -4.24
C GLY A 312 5.64 -17.84 -3.13
N TYR A 313 6.51 -17.96 -2.13
CA TYR A 313 6.44 -18.93 -1.05
C TYR A 313 6.13 -18.31 0.32
N ASP A 314 5.83 -17.01 0.36
CA ASP A 314 5.52 -16.32 1.59
C ASP A 314 4.24 -16.89 2.25
N ASP A 315 4.33 -17.10 3.54
CA ASP A 315 3.25 -17.56 4.41
C ASP A 315 3.18 -16.70 5.70
N ALA A 316 2.40 -17.13 6.69
CA ALA A 316 2.28 -16.40 7.95
C ALA A 316 3.61 -16.32 8.73
N ASN A 317 4.48 -17.33 8.58
CA ASN A 317 5.76 -17.42 9.28
C ASN A 317 6.89 -16.67 8.54
N SER A 318 6.66 -16.34 7.25
CA SER A 318 7.61 -15.58 6.43
C SER A 318 7.41 -14.07 6.52
N ARG A 319 6.49 -13.61 7.37
CA ARG A 319 6.20 -12.20 7.65
C ARG A 319 7.01 -11.72 8.85
N ASP A 320 8.30 -11.96 8.80
CA ASP A 320 9.28 -11.52 9.77
C ASP A 320 9.86 -10.13 9.43
N HIS A 321 11.05 -9.83 9.94
CA HIS A 321 11.70 -8.53 9.84
C HIS A 321 11.96 -8.01 8.42
N ASP A 322 11.85 -8.86 7.40
CA ASP A 322 12.10 -8.47 6.00
C ASP A 322 10.84 -8.21 5.20
N PHE A 323 9.66 -8.58 5.75
CA PHE A 323 8.39 -8.45 5.06
C PHE A 323 7.83 -7.02 5.22
N GLY A 324 7.39 -6.42 4.11
CA GLY A 324 6.75 -5.12 4.17
C GLY A 324 6.48 -4.51 2.81
N ALA A 325 5.65 -3.46 2.79
CA ALA A 325 5.37 -2.71 1.58
C ALA A 325 6.62 -1.97 1.11
N GLY A 326 7.01 -2.18 -0.13
CA GLY A 326 8.16 -1.54 -0.74
C GLY A 326 8.42 -2.08 -2.15
N PHE A 327 9.25 -1.41 -2.91
CA PHE A 327 9.64 -1.85 -4.26
C PHE A 327 11.06 -1.37 -4.56
N CYS A 328 11.69 -1.99 -5.55
CA CYS A 328 12.99 -1.55 -6.06
C CYS A 328 12.80 -0.59 -7.24
N ILE A 329 13.64 0.43 -7.31
CA ILE A 329 13.87 1.24 -8.49
C ILE A 329 15.29 0.94 -8.96
N TRP A 330 15.41 0.17 -10.03
CA TRP A 330 16.71 -0.14 -10.63
C TRP A 330 17.06 0.94 -11.66
N VAL A 331 18.17 1.61 -11.41
CA VAL A 331 18.63 2.76 -12.18
C VAL A 331 19.79 2.32 -13.07
N PRO A 332 19.79 2.63 -14.38
CA PRO A 332 20.95 2.43 -15.26
C PRO A 332 22.22 3.09 -14.72
N ASP A 333 23.37 2.50 -15.04
CA ASP A 333 24.65 2.93 -14.45
C ASP A 333 25.18 4.25 -15.02
N ASP A 334 24.65 4.71 -16.15
CA ASP A 334 24.97 5.99 -16.80
C ASP A 334 24.20 7.19 -16.21
N ILE A 335 23.20 6.97 -15.39
CA ILE A 335 22.44 8.04 -14.75
C ILE A 335 23.32 8.77 -13.69
N PRO A 336 23.35 10.12 -13.69
CA PRO A 336 24.16 10.90 -12.75
C PRO A 336 23.85 10.57 -11.27
N ALA A 337 24.86 10.57 -10.42
CA ALA A 337 24.72 10.25 -8.99
C ALA A 337 23.77 11.22 -8.27
N GLU A 338 23.73 12.49 -8.67
CA GLU A 338 22.80 13.48 -8.13
C GLU A 338 21.33 13.09 -8.38
N SER A 339 21.00 12.62 -9.59
CA SER A 339 19.66 12.15 -9.92
C SER A 339 19.27 10.90 -9.12
N VAL A 340 20.22 9.99 -8.90
CA VAL A 340 20.01 8.82 -8.05
C VAL A 340 19.74 9.23 -6.61
N GLN A 341 20.46 10.25 -6.10
CA GLN A 341 20.23 10.74 -4.73
C GLN A 341 18.87 11.45 -4.60
N LYS A 342 18.44 12.20 -5.61
CA LYS A 342 17.07 12.79 -5.64
C LYS A 342 16.00 11.70 -5.61
N LEU A 343 16.15 10.63 -6.39
CA LEU A 343 15.26 9.47 -6.36
C LEU A 343 15.21 8.79 -4.97
N ARG A 344 16.37 8.64 -4.31
CA ARG A 344 16.43 8.08 -2.95
C ARG A 344 15.68 8.94 -1.95
N ASN A 345 15.87 10.26 -2.02
CA ASN A 345 15.19 11.19 -1.14
C ASN A 345 13.66 11.13 -1.35
N ALA A 346 13.20 11.14 -2.60
CA ALA A 346 11.78 11.01 -2.92
C ALA A 346 11.20 9.65 -2.47
N TYR A 347 11.93 8.54 -2.68
CA TYR A 347 11.51 7.23 -2.19
C TYR A 347 11.38 7.19 -0.66
N ALA A 348 12.26 7.86 0.06
CA ALA A 348 12.25 7.92 1.53
C ALA A 348 11.04 8.68 2.10
N THR A 349 10.39 9.55 1.31
CA THR A 349 9.16 10.26 1.72
C THR A 349 7.89 9.42 1.58
N LEU A 350 7.96 8.27 0.88
CA LEU A 350 6.81 7.41 0.69
C LEU A 350 6.31 6.81 2.03
N PRO A 351 5.00 6.56 2.18
CA PRO A 351 4.43 6.00 3.41
C PRO A 351 5.10 4.69 3.82
N ARG A 352 5.44 4.57 5.10
CA ARG A 352 6.08 3.35 5.65
C ARG A 352 5.10 2.20 5.90
N SER A 353 3.81 2.50 5.96
CA SER A 353 2.75 1.53 6.18
C SER A 353 1.80 1.51 4.99
N TYR A 354 1.38 0.31 4.61
CA TYR A 354 0.38 0.09 3.58
C TYR A 354 -0.35 -1.23 3.83
N TYR A 355 -1.66 -1.22 3.68
CA TYR A 355 -2.50 -2.41 3.89
C TYR A 355 -2.35 -3.01 5.30
N GLY A 356 -2.13 -2.17 6.31
CA GLY A 356 -1.86 -2.58 7.69
C GLY A 356 -0.51 -3.26 7.91
N VAL A 357 0.39 -3.20 6.93
CA VAL A 357 1.75 -3.75 7.01
C VAL A 357 2.76 -2.62 7.00
N THR A 358 3.52 -2.51 8.09
CA THR A 358 4.59 -1.51 8.22
C THR A 358 5.91 -2.14 7.79
N ARG A 359 6.64 -1.48 6.89
CA ARG A 359 7.99 -1.87 6.51
C ARG A 359 8.94 -1.64 7.68
N GLN A 360 9.60 -2.69 8.13
CA GLN A 360 10.64 -2.60 9.12
C GLN A 360 11.99 -2.30 8.45
N GLU A 361 12.73 -1.34 9.02
CA GLU A 361 14.10 -1.04 8.61
C GLU A 361 15.03 -1.80 9.55
N THR A 362 15.60 -2.89 9.06
CA THR A 362 16.62 -3.66 9.77
C THR A 362 17.90 -3.70 8.93
N PRO A 363 19.07 -3.89 9.54
CA PRO A 363 20.31 -4.03 8.79
C PRO A 363 20.25 -5.18 7.76
N GLU A 364 19.53 -6.24 8.08
CA GLU A 364 19.32 -7.42 7.22
C GLU A 364 18.41 -7.12 6.02
N ALA A 365 17.50 -6.14 6.15
CA ALA A 365 16.62 -5.68 5.08
C ALA A 365 17.26 -4.60 4.20
N ASP A 366 18.45 -4.11 4.55
CA ASP A 366 19.12 -3.06 3.78
C ASP A 366 19.40 -3.51 2.35
N GLY A 367 19.01 -2.66 1.40
CA GLY A 367 19.17 -2.90 -0.03
C GLY A 367 18.18 -3.89 -0.66
N ARG A 368 17.18 -4.42 0.08
CA ARG A 368 16.14 -5.30 -0.50
C ARG A 368 15.08 -4.51 -1.27
N VAL A 369 14.79 -3.30 -0.86
CA VAL A 369 13.89 -2.35 -1.54
C VAL A 369 14.57 -0.99 -1.63
N GLY A 370 13.99 -0.09 -2.44
CA GLY A 370 14.53 1.26 -2.62
C GLY A 370 15.32 1.41 -3.91
N VAL A 371 16.13 2.46 -3.99
CA VAL A 371 16.82 2.86 -5.22
C VAL A 371 18.22 2.26 -5.26
N CYS A 372 18.48 1.43 -6.27
CA CYS A 372 19.82 0.88 -6.50
C CYS A 372 20.19 0.89 -8.00
N ARG A 373 21.47 0.84 -8.31
CA ARG A 373 21.94 0.69 -9.68
C ARG A 373 21.75 -0.76 -10.15
N ILE A 374 21.49 -0.95 -11.44
CA ILE A 374 21.31 -2.29 -12.03
C ILE A 374 22.54 -3.15 -11.77
N ARG A 375 23.73 -2.62 -12.03
CA ARG A 375 24.99 -3.33 -11.79
C ARG A 375 25.16 -3.69 -10.31
N ALA A 376 24.88 -2.78 -9.40
CA ALA A 376 25.00 -3.02 -7.96
C ALA A 376 24.06 -4.14 -7.46
N PHE A 377 22.86 -4.24 -8.04
CA PHE A 377 21.92 -5.33 -7.74
C PHE A 377 22.52 -6.69 -8.09
N PHE A 378 23.06 -6.84 -9.31
CA PHE A 378 23.65 -8.11 -9.74
C PHE A 378 24.99 -8.39 -9.00
N GLN A 379 25.81 -7.36 -8.75
CA GLN A 379 27.04 -7.51 -7.99
C GLN A 379 26.76 -8.04 -6.57
N ARG A 380 25.72 -7.55 -5.90
CA ARG A 380 25.34 -8.03 -4.56
C ARG A 380 24.91 -9.50 -4.58
N LEU A 381 24.13 -9.93 -5.57
CA LEU A 381 23.59 -11.29 -5.62
C LEU A 381 24.56 -12.30 -6.25
N LEU A 382 25.28 -11.89 -7.28
CA LEU A 382 26.06 -12.81 -8.12
C LEU A 382 27.57 -12.62 -7.98
N GLY A 383 28.03 -11.56 -7.31
CA GLY A 383 29.44 -11.20 -7.31
C GLY A 383 29.98 -10.72 -8.67
N THR A 384 29.09 -10.50 -9.65
CA THR A 384 29.41 -10.05 -11.00
C THR A 384 28.52 -8.87 -11.41
N ASP A 385 28.98 -8.05 -12.34
CA ASP A 385 28.25 -6.86 -12.79
C ASP A 385 27.01 -7.18 -13.68
N GLY A 386 26.69 -8.43 -13.84
CA GLY A 386 25.58 -8.90 -14.67
C GLY A 386 25.56 -10.42 -14.80
N VAL A 387 25.24 -10.92 -15.99
CA VAL A 387 25.25 -12.36 -16.25
C VAL A 387 26.68 -12.89 -16.22
N PRO A 388 26.97 -14.00 -15.49
CA PRO A 388 28.31 -14.60 -15.48
C PRO A 388 28.75 -14.98 -16.91
N GLU A 389 30.02 -14.74 -17.22
CA GLU A 389 30.55 -14.95 -18.57
C GLU A 389 31.45 -16.19 -18.67
N THR A 390 32.09 -16.57 -17.55
CA THR A 390 33.03 -17.68 -17.50
C THR A 390 32.49 -18.84 -16.66
N GLU A 391 32.94 -20.06 -16.97
CA GLU A 391 32.60 -21.26 -16.20
C GLU A 391 32.93 -21.09 -14.71
N SER A 392 34.08 -20.49 -14.40
CA SER A 392 34.49 -20.23 -13.00
C SER A 392 33.52 -19.32 -12.26
N GLN A 393 33.02 -18.27 -12.92
CA GLN A 393 32.01 -17.39 -12.34
C GLN A 393 30.71 -18.16 -12.04
N TRP A 394 30.20 -18.94 -13.02
CA TRP A 394 29.01 -19.75 -12.84
C TRP A 394 29.14 -20.74 -11.66
N LEU A 395 30.30 -21.39 -11.55
CA LEU A 395 30.56 -22.38 -10.48
C LEU A 395 30.78 -21.76 -9.10
N SER A 396 31.13 -20.48 -9.03
CA SER A 396 31.35 -19.78 -7.76
C SER A 396 30.09 -19.22 -7.14
N ILE A 397 28.99 -19.09 -7.91
CA ILE A 397 27.74 -18.50 -7.44
C ILE A 397 26.82 -19.59 -6.86
N PRO A 398 26.37 -19.48 -5.61
CA PRO A 398 25.40 -20.43 -5.06
C PRO A 398 24.09 -20.44 -5.84
N ASP A 399 23.50 -21.63 -6.06
CA ASP A 399 22.22 -21.82 -6.75
C ASP A 399 21.12 -20.86 -6.24
N GLY A 400 21.01 -20.70 -4.93
CA GLY A 400 20.01 -19.85 -4.29
C GLY A 400 20.14 -18.38 -4.69
N MET A 401 21.34 -17.88 -4.95
CA MET A 401 21.57 -16.51 -5.41
C MET A 401 21.19 -16.33 -6.89
N LEU A 402 21.45 -17.33 -7.73
CA LEU A 402 20.97 -17.33 -9.12
C LEU A 402 19.42 -17.40 -9.16
N ALA A 403 18.83 -18.23 -8.31
CA ALA A 403 17.38 -18.30 -8.16
C ALA A 403 16.81 -16.95 -7.69
N ALA A 404 17.43 -16.29 -6.71
CA ALA A 404 17.04 -14.98 -6.22
C ALA A 404 17.12 -13.91 -7.31
N ALA A 405 18.19 -13.87 -8.09
CA ALA A 405 18.34 -12.91 -9.20
C ALA A 405 17.26 -13.06 -10.29
N CYS A 406 16.68 -14.27 -10.42
CA CYS A 406 15.60 -14.56 -11.36
C CYS A 406 14.20 -14.48 -10.73
N SER A 407 14.06 -14.43 -9.41
CA SER A 407 12.79 -14.43 -8.68
C SER A 407 12.11 -13.05 -8.65
N GLY A 408 10.86 -13.01 -8.19
CA GLY A 408 10.08 -11.78 -8.11
C GLY A 408 9.52 -11.30 -9.45
N ALA A 409 9.01 -10.08 -9.48
CA ALA A 409 8.37 -9.49 -10.66
C ALA A 409 8.89 -8.09 -10.96
N VAL A 410 8.95 -7.79 -12.24
CA VAL A 410 9.16 -6.43 -12.76
C VAL A 410 7.78 -5.83 -13.02
N PHE A 411 7.48 -4.68 -12.41
CA PHE A 411 6.21 -3.98 -12.57
C PHE A 411 6.25 -3.02 -13.76
N ARG A 412 7.42 -2.42 -14.02
CA ARG A 412 7.69 -1.53 -15.16
C ARG A 412 9.17 -1.63 -15.57
N ASP A 413 9.44 -1.67 -16.85
CA ASP A 413 10.80 -1.59 -17.44
C ASP A 413 10.66 -1.24 -18.93
N ASP A 414 10.38 0.03 -19.22
CA ASP A 414 10.07 0.50 -20.57
C ASP A 414 11.30 0.37 -21.49
N ALA A 415 12.51 0.60 -20.96
CA ALA A 415 13.77 0.42 -21.67
C ALA A 415 14.16 -1.05 -21.84
N GLY A 416 13.60 -1.95 -21.04
CA GLY A 416 13.89 -3.39 -21.06
C GLY A 416 15.27 -3.79 -20.55
N THR A 417 16.06 -2.86 -20.01
CA THR A 417 17.46 -3.10 -19.63
C THR A 417 17.60 -4.13 -18.52
N PHE A 418 16.88 -3.96 -17.42
CA PHE A 418 16.90 -4.89 -16.30
C PHE A 418 16.32 -6.26 -16.69
N THR A 419 15.21 -6.23 -17.42
CA THR A 419 14.55 -7.45 -17.93
C THR A 419 15.45 -8.25 -18.86
N ALA A 420 16.30 -7.59 -19.66
CA ALA A 420 17.25 -8.27 -20.54
C ALA A 420 18.28 -9.11 -19.77
N TYR A 421 18.84 -8.57 -18.67
CA TYR A 421 19.72 -9.34 -17.78
C TYR A 421 19.01 -10.55 -17.20
N ARG A 422 17.82 -10.37 -16.68
CA ARG A 422 17.03 -11.47 -16.07
C ARG A 422 16.65 -12.55 -17.09
N ARG A 423 16.26 -12.17 -18.31
CA ARG A 423 15.97 -13.12 -19.38
C ARG A 423 17.17 -13.98 -19.73
N ARG A 424 18.37 -13.39 -19.79
CA ARG A 424 19.61 -14.16 -20.03
C ARG A 424 19.90 -15.13 -18.89
N LEU A 425 19.77 -14.71 -17.64
CA LEU A 425 19.93 -15.60 -16.48
C LEU A 425 18.87 -16.72 -16.48
N ALA A 426 17.63 -16.41 -16.81
CA ALA A 426 16.52 -17.38 -16.81
C ALA A 426 16.67 -18.50 -17.86
N LEU A 427 17.61 -18.39 -18.79
CA LEU A 427 18.00 -19.50 -19.70
C LEU A 427 18.64 -20.67 -18.93
N GLY A 428 19.10 -20.42 -17.70
CA GLY A 428 19.78 -21.40 -16.88
C GLY A 428 21.29 -21.42 -17.09
N TYR A 429 21.93 -22.42 -16.52
CA TYR A 429 23.38 -22.64 -16.69
C TYR A 429 23.76 -22.92 -18.15
N PRO A 430 24.95 -22.48 -18.61
CA PRO A 430 25.57 -23.05 -19.81
C PRO A 430 25.62 -24.58 -19.72
N GLU A 431 25.46 -25.26 -20.85
CA GLU A 431 25.28 -26.72 -20.86
C GLU A 431 26.45 -27.47 -20.19
N GLU A 432 27.68 -27.04 -20.44
CA GLU A 432 28.89 -27.64 -19.85
C GLU A 432 28.90 -27.51 -18.31
N VAL A 433 28.55 -26.32 -17.81
CA VAL A 433 28.43 -26.06 -16.36
C VAL A 433 27.32 -26.92 -15.76
N ARG A 434 26.16 -26.95 -16.40
CA ARG A 434 25.00 -27.75 -15.96
C ARG A 434 25.35 -29.23 -15.85
N LEU A 435 25.98 -29.82 -16.88
CA LEU A 435 26.38 -31.22 -16.89
C LEU A 435 27.43 -31.54 -15.82
N ARG A 436 28.38 -30.62 -15.58
CA ARG A 436 29.37 -30.76 -14.53
C ARG A 436 28.72 -30.76 -13.13
N LEU A 437 27.82 -29.81 -12.85
CA LEU A 437 27.08 -29.77 -11.59
C LEU A 437 26.20 -31.02 -11.40
N LEU A 438 25.56 -31.47 -12.47
CA LEU A 438 24.74 -32.66 -12.45
C LEU A 438 25.56 -33.93 -12.16
N ALA A 439 26.76 -34.08 -12.76
CA ALA A 439 27.68 -35.16 -12.46
C ALA A 439 28.16 -35.13 -11.01
N GLN A 440 28.44 -33.95 -10.47
CA GLN A 440 28.81 -33.79 -9.05
C GLN A 440 27.65 -34.21 -8.13
N ALA A 441 26.43 -33.75 -8.39
CA ALA A 441 25.25 -34.12 -7.61
C ALA A 441 24.98 -35.63 -7.68
N ALA A 442 25.06 -36.25 -8.84
CA ALA A 442 24.90 -37.69 -9.02
C ALA A 442 25.99 -38.50 -8.26
N GLY A 443 27.23 -38.06 -8.34
CA GLY A 443 28.34 -38.65 -7.59
C GLY A 443 28.14 -38.59 -6.06
N ARG A 444 27.68 -37.41 -5.57
CA ARG A 444 27.34 -37.26 -4.15
C ARG A 444 26.16 -38.13 -3.72
N MET A 445 25.13 -38.26 -4.56
CA MET A 445 24.00 -39.16 -4.31
C MET A 445 24.47 -40.62 -4.19
N ALA A 446 25.28 -41.10 -5.11
CA ALA A 446 25.83 -42.45 -5.05
C ALA A 446 26.64 -42.68 -3.77
N GLN A 447 27.54 -41.74 -3.46
CA GLN A 447 28.41 -41.85 -2.29
C GLN A 447 27.62 -41.79 -0.97
N CYS A 448 26.69 -40.84 -0.85
CA CYS A 448 25.93 -40.64 0.39
C CYS A 448 24.83 -41.72 0.58
N GLY A 449 24.00 -41.93 -0.45
CA GLY A 449 22.84 -42.81 -0.39
C GLY A 449 23.19 -44.29 -0.54
N GLN A 450 23.79 -44.65 -1.68
CA GLN A 450 24.02 -46.06 -2.01
C GLN A 450 25.16 -46.70 -1.20
N TYR A 451 26.17 -45.90 -0.86
CA TYR A 451 27.38 -46.44 -0.23
C TYR A 451 27.47 -46.17 1.27
N ASN A 452 27.53 -44.95 1.72
CA ASN A 452 27.82 -44.64 3.11
C ASN A 452 26.62 -44.78 4.05
N TYR A 453 25.40 -44.49 3.63
CA TYR A 453 24.21 -44.61 4.47
C TYR A 453 24.04 -46.03 5.02
N SER A 454 24.05 -47.04 4.16
CA SER A 454 23.91 -48.44 4.57
C SER A 454 25.07 -48.92 5.45
N ARG A 455 26.30 -48.46 5.20
CA ARG A 455 27.48 -48.77 6.01
C ARG A 455 27.41 -48.22 7.42
N MET A 456 26.96 -46.95 7.58
CA MET A 456 26.82 -46.36 8.91
C MET A 456 25.71 -47.04 9.70
N ARG A 457 24.60 -47.40 9.05
CA ARG A 457 23.54 -48.17 9.67
C ARG A 457 24.03 -49.54 10.15
N SER A 458 24.79 -50.30 9.34
CA SER A 458 25.33 -51.58 9.71
C SER A 458 26.35 -51.51 10.86
N ARG A 459 26.98 -50.36 11.06
CA ARG A 459 27.87 -50.07 12.21
C ARG A 459 27.13 -49.67 13.48
N GLY A 460 25.82 -49.44 13.41
CA GLY A 460 25.03 -48.89 14.50
C GLY A 460 25.16 -47.40 14.69
N ASP A 461 25.91 -46.70 13.82
CA ASP A 461 26.06 -45.23 13.86
C ASP A 461 24.90 -44.56 13.09
N LEU A 462 23.76 -44.52 13.78
CA LEU A 462 22.53 -43.94 13.20
C LEU A 462 22.62 -42.45 12.98
N ALA A 463 23.36 -41.71 13.82
CA ALA A 463 23.52 -40.26 13.68
C ALA A 463 24.25 -39.89 12.38
N THR A 464 25.40 -40.55 12.14
CA THR A 464 26.14 -40.37 10.88
C THR A 464 25.36 -40.84 9.66
N ALA A 465 24.57 -41.91 9.81
CA ALA A 465 23.68 -42.37 8.73
C ALA A 465 22.66 -41.28 8.36
N GLN A 466 22.07 -40.57 9.32
CA GLN A 466 21.13 -39.48 9.06
C GLN A 466 21.79 -38.28 8.35
N LEU A 467 23.04 -37.93 8.70
CA LEU A 467 23.79 -36.90 7.99
C LEU A 467 23.98 -37.26 6.50
N TYR A 468 24.36 -38.49 6.20
CA TYR A 468 24.47 -38.97 4.82
C TYR A 468 23.12 -39.00 4.10
N LEU A 469 22.04 -39.36 4.81
CA LEU A 469 20.70 -39.38 4.24
C LEU A 469 20.25 -37.95 3.86
N ALA A 470 20.45 -36.96 4.74
CA ALA A 470 20.13 -35.58 4.46
C ALA A 470 20.89 -35.03 3.25
N GLU A 471 22.20 -35.36 3.18
CA GLU A 471 23.04 -34.97 2.04
C GLU A 471 22.61 -35.64 0.73
N PHE A 472 22.19 -36.90 0.77
CA PHE A 472 21.60 -37.61 -0.36
C PHE A 472 20.32 -36.89 -0.85
N CYS A 473 19.38 -36.57 0.05
CA CYS A 473 18.13 -35.91 -0.29
C CYS A 473 18.36 -34.55 -0.90
N ARG A 474 19.30 -33.78 -0.32
CA ARG A 474 19.68 -32.45 -0.86
C ARG A 474 20.20 -32.57 -2.29
N ASN A 475 21.15 -33.45 -2.55
CA ASN A 475 21.72 -33.62 -3.89
C ASN A 475 20.72 -34.21 -4.90
N ALA A 476 19.76 -35.03 -4.47
CA ALA A 476 18.67 -35.48 -5.34
C ALA A 476 17.76 -34.33 -5.79
N MET A 477 17.44 -33.39 -4.89
CA MET A 477 16.68 -32.20 -5.23
C MET A 477 17.45 -31.25 -6.15
N LEU A 478 18.74 -31.01 -5.88
CA LEU A 478 19.61 -30.22 -6.75
C LEU A 478 19.72 -30.82 -8.15
N ALA A 479 19.95 -32.15 -8.24
CA ALA A 479 20.00 -32.84 -9.52
C ALA A 479 18.68 -32.71 -10.29
N TRP A 480 17.53 -32.76 -9.60
CA TRP A 480 16.23 -32.57 -10.25
C TRP A 480 16.07 -31.17 -10.82
N HIS A 481 16.49 -30.10 -10.11
CA HIS A 481 16.50 -28.73 -10.63
C HIS A 481 17.38 -28.61 -11.88
N LEU A 482 18.58 -29.17 -11.85
CA LEU A 482 19.50 -29.17 -12.99
C LEU A 482 18.93 -29.91 -14.20
N LEU A 483 18.23 -31.05 -14.00
CA LEU A 483 17.51 -31.77 -15.07
C LEU A 483 16.38 -30.91 -15.67
N ARG A 484 15.76 -30.06 -14.90
CA ARG A 484 14.70 -29.13 -15.35
C ARG A 484 15.22 -27.77 -15.81
N ARG A 485 16.55 -27.60 -15.88
CA ARG A 485 17.21 -26.32 -16.26
C ARG A 485 16.74 -25.15 -15.41
N LYS A 486 16.54 -25.38 -14.11
CA LYS A 486 16.15 -24.39 -13.12
C LYS A 486 17.20 -24.29 -12.04
N TYR A 487 17.37 -23.07 -11.48
CA TYR A 487 18.18 -22.88 -10.28
C TYR A 487 17.41 -23.36 -9.07
N ALA A 488 18.11 -24.01 -8.13
CA ALA A 488 17.54 -24.42 -6.88
C ALA A 488 17.47 -23.20 -5.92
N PRO A 489 16.33 -22.96 -5.27
CA PRO A 489 16.27 -21.92 -4.24
C PRO A 489 17.05 -22.33 -3.01
N TYR A 490 17.20 -21.43 -2.03
CA TYR A 490 17.81 -21.75 -0.76
C TYR A 490 17.02 -22.84 0.03
N GLU A 491 17.69 -23.49 0.97
CA GLU A 491 17.27 -24.76 1.58
C GLU A 491 15.86 -24.76 2.19
N LYS A 492 15.43 -23.65 2.79
CA LYS A 492 14.07 -23.48 3.35
C LYS A 492 12.95 -23.84 2.35
N TRP A 493 13.16 -23.57 1.07
CA TRP A 493 12.17 -23.75 0.01
C TRP A 493 12.50 -24.83 -0.99
N LEU A 494 13.67 -25.50 -0.85
CA LEU A 494 14.18 -26.46 -1.83
C LEU A 494 13.21 -27.64 -2.06
N LEU A 495 12.66 -28.23 -0.99
CA LEU A 495 11.72 -29.34 -1.11
C LEU A 495 10.40 -28.92 -1.76
N ARG A 496 9.88 -27.74 -1.43
CA ARG A 496 8.67 -27.19 -2.04
C ARG A 496 8.87 -26.90 -3.53
N SER A 497 9.96 -26.24 -3.86
CA SER A 497 10.33 -25.96 -5.24
C SER A 497 10.49 -27.25 -6.05
N THR A 498 11.13 -28.26 -5.48
CA THR A 498 11.25 -29.58 -6.13
C THR A 498 9.88 -30.19 -6.45
N ALA A 499 8.93 -30.12 -5.51
CA ALA A 499 7.59 -30.67 -5.70
C ALA A 499 6.81 -29.95 -6.81
N GLU A 500 7.03 -28.66 -7.00
CA GLU A 500 6.35 -27.82 -8.00
C GLU A 500 6.95 -27.95 -9.41
N LEU A 501 8.19 -28.41 -9.51
CA LEU A 501 8.78 -28.69 -10.82
C LEU A 501 8.08 -29.86 -11.50
N GLU A 502 7.98 -29.78 -12.84
CA GLU A 502 7.39 -30.82 -13.66
C GLU A 502 7.93 -32.21 -13.31
N GLY A 503 7.07 -33.12 -12.89
CA GLY A 503 7.41 -34.46 -12.47
C GLY A 503 8.25 -34.55 -11.18
N GLY A 504 8.34 -33.46 -10.38
CA GLY A 504 9.11 -33.47 -9.12
C GLY A 504 8.33 -33.89 -7.88
N ALA A 505 7.00 -33.88 -7.95
CA ALA A 505 6.13 -34.21 -6.80
C ALA A 505 6.45 -35.61 -6.19
N TRP A 506 6.73 -36.60 -7.03
CA TRP A 506 7.10 -37.96 -6.55
C TRP A 506 8.42 -37.93 -5.77
N LEU A 507 9.43 -37.16 -6.22
CA LEU A 507 10.72 -37.09 -5.55
C LEU A 507 10.58 -36.43 -4.18
N ALA A 508 9.79 -35.34 -4.11
CA ALA A 508 9.51 -34.67 -2.87
C ALA A 508 8.77 -35.59 -1.88
N GLU A 509 7.87 -36.43 -2.36
CA GLU A 509 7.17 -37.43 -1.51
C GLU A 509 8.10 -38.52 -1.01
N GLU A 510 8.93 -39.11 -1.87
CA GLU A 510 9.94 -40.09 -1.47
C GLU A 510 10.92 -39.52 -0.41
N ILE A 511 11.33 -38.26 -0.59
CA ILE A 511 12.20 -37.57 0.38
C ILE A 511 11.48 -37.34 1.72
N ARG A 512 10.19 -36.97 1.71
CA ARG A 512 9.42 -36.86 2.96
C ARG A 512 9.36 -38.19 3.71
N GLN A 513 9.06 -39.28 3.00
CA GLN A 513 9.01 -40.61 3.60
C GLN A 513 10.36 -41.05 4.16
N LEU A 514 11.46 -40.70 3.48
CA LEU A 514 12.81 -40.99 3.96
C LEU A 514 13.18 -40.24 5.24
N LEU A 515 12.73 -39.01 5.38
CA LEU A 515 13.12 -38.14 6.50
C LEU A 515 12.15 -38.21 7.70
N LEU A 516 10.96 -38.81 7.56
CA LEU A 516 10.02 -39.01 8.66
C LEU A 516 10.47 -40.10 9.63
N PRO A 517 10.32 -39.88 10.96
CA PRO A 517 10.81 -40.83 11.98
C PRO A 517 10.16 -42.23 11.98
N SER A 518 9.00 -42.40 11.33
CA SER A 518 8.21 -43.64 11.31
C SER A 518 8.69 -44.68 10.30
N ALA A 519 9.73 -44.40 9.52
CA ALA A 519 10.19 -45.29 8.48
C ALA A 519 11.17 -46.36 9.04
N GLU A 520 10.66 -47.35 9.73
CA GLU A 520 11.39 -48.65 9.96
C GLU A 520 11.65 -49.40 8.65
N THR A 521 10.99 -49.04 7.57
CA THR A 521 11.07 -49.69 6.27
C THR A 521 12.14 -49.05 5.40
N SER A 522 13.28 -49.74 5.37
CA SER A 522 14.21 -49.83 4.24
C SER A 522 14.44 -48.51 3.47
N GLY A 523 15.05 -47.51 4.14
CA GLY A 523 15.59 -46.31 3.45
C GLY A 523 16.45 -46.69 2.24
N SER A 524 17.08 -47.86 2.23
CA SER A 524 17.84 -48.40 1.09
C SER A 524 16.98 -48.69 -0.14
N ALA A 525 15.72 -49.14 0.04
CA ALA A 525 14.82 -49.39 -1.09
C ALA A 525 14.37 -48.05 -1.74
N HIS A 526 14.00 -47.04 -0.95
CA HIS A 526 13.65 -45.73 -1.45
C HIS A 526 14.84 -45.05 -2.15
N ILE A 527 16.04 -45.12 -1.56
CA ILE A 527 17.27 -44.61 -2.18
C ILE A 527 17.49 -45.25 -3.56
N THR A 528 17.36 -46.59 -3.64
CA THR A 528 17.51 -47.35 -4.90
C THR A 528 16.45 -46.94 -5.91
N ALA A 529 15.20 -46.76 -5.51
CA ALA A 529 14.11 -46.32 -6.38
C ALA A 529 14.37 -44.92 -6.96
N ILE A 530 14.80 -43.97 -6.11
CA ILE A 530 15.17 -42.61 -6.52
C ILE A 530 16.32 -42.66 -7.52
N CYS A 531 17.43 -43.36 -7.20
CA CYS A 531 18.59 -43.44 -8.10
C CYS A 531 18.24 -44.07 -9.45
N SER A 532 17.48 -45.18 -9.46
CA SER A 532 17.05 -45.85 -10.68
C SER A 532 16.14 -45.00 -11.56
N ARG A 533 15.22 -44.25 -10.95
CA ARG A 533 14.29 -43.38 -11.70
C ARG A 533 14.98 -42.16 -12.25
N MET A 534 15.88 -41.55 -11.48
CA MET A 534 16.69 -40.43 -11.95
C MET A 534 17.70 -40.87 -13.02
N GLY A 535 18.33 -42.03 -12.86
CA GLY A 535 19.26 -42.58 -13.86
C GLY A 535 18.60 -42.77 -15.24
N ARG A 536 17.38 -43.27 -15.28
CA ARG A 536 16.61 -43.37 -16.55
C ARG A 536 16.34 -42.00 -17.18
N ARG A 537 16.15 -40.96 -16.40
CA ARG A 537 15.95 -39.58 -16.91
C ARG A 537 17.25 -38.94 -17.40
N LEU A 538 18.39 -39.28 -16.82
CA LEU A 538 19.71 -38.85 -17.25
C LEU A 538 20.09 -39.40 -18.63
N LEU A 539 19.61 -40.60 -18.97
CA LEU A 539 19.88 -41.27 -20.25
C LEU A 539 18.93 -40.87 -21.37
N GLN A 540 17.86 -40.19 -21.08
CA GLN A 540 16.94 -39.52 -22.03
C GLN A 540 17.38 -38.10 -22.35
#